data_79ed65c77de8b23dffb16327900600d9
#
_entry.id   79ed65c77de8b23dffb16327900600d9
#
_cell.length_a   1.000
_cell.length_b   1.000
_cell.length_c   1.000
_cell.angle_alpha   90.00
_cell.angle_beta   90.00
_cell.angle_gamma   90.00
#
_symmetry.space_group_name_H-M   'P 1'
#
loop_
_entity.id
_entity.type
_entity.pdbx_description
1 polymer ?
#
loop_
_entity_poly.entity_id
_entity_poly.type
_entity_poly.pdbx_seq_one_letter_code
_entity_poly.pdbx_strand_id
1 'polypeptide(L)'
;MKIKHNKATLQWQKKMRSFINEYLIPWEIEAEMNNGVIPNDASMKMQAKAIEMGLSKMDVPLEYGGLNLSMVEQVAIWEELGRVTNALCWCFPEAQSWMFEACRDNDYQIDHYLKGLMEGSLRECYAITEAESGSYETVNTSATKVPGGYMINGEK
;
A
#
# COMPACT_ATOMS: atom_id res chain seq x y z
N MET A 1 21.10 13.46 -15.43
CA MET A 1 20.78 12.26 -16.27
C MET A 1 19.28 12.29 -16.52
N LYS A 2 18.79 12.31 -17.77
CA LYS A 2 17.36 12.18 -18.05
C LYS A 2 17.06 10.69 -18.29
N ILE A 3 16.26 10.08 -17.42
CA ILE A 3 15.77 8.71 -17.62
C ILE A 3 14.76 8.75 -18.75
N LYS A 4 14.96 7.95 -19.77
CA LYS A 4 13.97 7.77 -20.85
C LYS A 4 13.03 6.65 -20.43
N HIS A 5 11.81 7.00 -20.12
CA HIS A 5 10.77 6.02 -19.85
C HIS A 5 10.27 5.38 -21.15
N ASN A 6 9.93 4.11 -21.10
CA ASN A 6 9.25 3.41 -22.17
C ASN A 6 7.77 3.86 -22.28
N LYS A 7 7.07 3.40 -23.31
CA LYS A 7 5.68 3.79 -23.57
C LYS A 7 4.73 3.37 -22.44
N ALA A 8 4.93 2.19 -21.85
CA ALA A 8 4.11 1.68 -20.73
C ALA A 8 4.28 2.56 -19.49
N THR A 9 5.53 2.87 -19.11
CA THR A 9 5.83 3.76 -17.98
C THR A 9 5.19 5.14 -18.15
N LEU A 10 5.27 5.72 -19.35
CA LEU A 10 4.64 7.02 -19.64
C LEU A 10 3.11 6.97 -19.58
N GLN A 11 2.51 5.84 -19.95
CA GLN A 11 1.07 5.64 -19.79
C GLN A 11 0.67 5.59 -18.32
N TRP A 12 1.45 4.91 -17.46
CA TRP A 12 1.24 4.87 -16.03
C TRP A 12 1.38 6.26 -15.40
N GLN A 13 2.41 7.02 -15.72
CA GLN A 13 2.56 8.41 -15.25
C GLN A 13 1.34 9.25 -15.60
N LYS A 14 0.90 9.20 -16.87
CA LYS A 14 -0.27 9.95 -17.31
C LYS A 14 -1.54 9.56 -16.57
N LYS A 15 -1.76 8.25 -16.37
CA LYS A 15 -2.90 7.70 -15.68
C LYS A 15 -2.91 8.14 -14.20
N MET A 16 -1.73 8.05 -13.55
CA MET A 16 -1.57 8.47 -12.17
C MET A 16 -1.74 9.98 -11.99
N ARG A 17 -1.18 10.80 -12.88
CA ARG A 17 -1.37 12.25 -12.88
C ARG A 17 -2.85 12.65 -12.97
N SER A 18 -3.62 11.98 -13.81
CA SER A 18 -5.06 12.21 -13.92
C SER A 18 -5.78 11.88 -12.62
N PHE A 19 -5.47 10.72 -12.04
CA PHE A 19 -6.03 10.29 -10.74
C PHE A 19 -5.74 11.32 -9.63
N ILE A 20 -4.50 11.74 -9.50
CA ILE A 20 -4.10 12.71 -8.47
C ILE A 20 -4.82 14.05 -8.65
N ASN A 21 -4.87 14.57 -9.86
CA ASN A 21 -5.51 15.85 -10.12
C ASN A 21 -7.03 15.82 -9.89
N GLU A 22 -7.67 14.69 -10.15
CA GLU A 22 -9.12 14.53 -10.06
C GLU A 22 -9.58 14.13 -8.66
N TYR A 23 -8.83 13.25 -7.98
CA TYR A 23 -9.29 12.63 -6.73
C TYR A 23 -8.53 13.09 -5.50
N LEU A 24 -7.25 13.46 -5.59
CA LEU A 24 -6.43 13.78 -4.41
C LEU A 24 -6.26 15.29 -4.20
N ILE A 25 -5.76 16.01 -5.18
CA ILE A 25 -5.46 17.46 -5.06
C ILE A 25 -6.65 18.28 -4.57
N PRO A 26 -7.92 18.01 -4.97
CA PRO A 26 -9.05 18.79 -4.46
C PRO A 26 -9.23 18.73 -2.94
N TRP A 27 -8.68 17.72 -2.28
CA TRP A 27 -8.80 17.48 -0.85
C TRP A 27 -7.56 17.86 -0.04
N GLU A 28 -6.47 18.28 -0.70
CA GLU A 28 -5.17 18.48 -0.05
C GLU A 28 -5.23 19.52 1.06
N ILE A 29 -5.83 20.68 0.80
CA ILE A 29 -5.94 21.75 1.79
C ILE A 29 -6.80 21.30 2.97
N GLU A 30 -7.95 20.66 2.71
CA GLU A 30 -8.83 20.17 3.76
C GLU A 30 -8.14 19.11 4.63
N ALA A 31 -7.44 18.16 4.03
CA ALA A 31 -6.68 17.16 4.75
C ALA A 31 -5.61 17.79 5.65
N GLU A 32 -4.81 18.72 5.13
CA GLU A 32 -3.77 19.40 5.91
C GLU A 32 -4.33 20.23 7.07
N MET A 33 -5.43 20.93 6.84
CA MET A 33 -6.08 21.74 7.88
C MET A 33 -6.81 20.90 8.93
N ASN A 34 -7.07 19.63 8.66
CA ASN A 34 -7.86 18.72 9.51
C ASN A 34 -7.06 17.48 9.95
N ASN A 35 -5.76 17.63 10.22
CA ASN A 35 -4.86 16.57 10.71
C ASN A 35 -4.87 15.30 9.84
N GLY A 36 -4.96 15.44 8.54
CA GLY A 36 -4.99 14.33 7.60
C GLY A 36 -6.36 13.67 7.41
N VAL A 37 -7.40 14.23 8.01
CA VAL A 37 -8.76 13.67 7.93
C VAL A 37 -9.55 14.38 6.84
N ILE A 38 -10.17 13.59 5.95
CA ILE A 38 -11.10 14.03 4.92
C ILE A 38 -12.45 13.33 5.10
N PRO A 39 -13.53 13.85 4.48
CA PRO A 39 -14.83 13.18 4.52
C PRO A 39 -14.77 11.72 4.07
N ASN A 40 -15.48 10.85 4.78
CA ASN A 40 -15.41 9.40 4.53
C ASN A 40 -15.84 9.01 3.11
N ASP A 41 -16.82 9.67 2.54
CA ASP A 41 -17.29 9.44 1.17
C ASP A 41 -16.22 9.83 0.12
N ALA A 42 -15.44 10.87 0.37
CA ALA A 42 -14.30 11.25 -0.47
C ALA A 42 -13.18 10.21 -0.37
N SER A 43 -12.83 9.77 0.84
CA SER A 43 -11.85 8.72 1.08
C SER A 43 -12.24 7.41 0.38
N MET A 44 -13.50 6.99 0.51
CA MET A 44 -14.01 5.79 -0.16
C MET A 44 -13.93 5.88 -1.69
N LYS A 45 -14.24 7.04 -2.28
CA LYS A 45 -14.13 7.25 -3.74
C LYS A 45 -12.68 7.18 -4.22
N MET A 46 -11.75 7.78 -3.47
CA MET A 46 -10.30 7.70 -3.77
C MET A 46 -9.83 6.25 -3.77
N GLN A 47 -10.16 5.50 -2.71
CA GLN A 47 -9.77 4.10 -2.58
C GLN A 47 -10.36 3.22 -3.68
N ALA A 48 -11.66 3.33 -3.92
CA ALA A 48 -12.31 2.57 -4.97
C ALA A 48 -11.67 2.82 -6.33
N LYS A 49 -11.34 4.08 -6.65
CA LYS A 49 -10.67 4.43 -7.90
C LYS A 49 -9.24 3.91 -7.98
N ALA A 50 -8.47 4.02 -6.90
CA ALA A 50 -7.11 3.49 -6.83
C ALA A 50 -7.09 1.96 -7.03
N ILE A 51 -8.02 1.23 -6.39
CA ILE A 51 -8.16 -0.21 -6.53
C ILE A 51 -8.58 -0.59 -7.95
N GLU A 52 -9.57 0.10 -8.54
CA GLU A 52 -9.97 -0.08 -9.96
C GLU A 52 -8.77 0.08 -10.92
N MET A 53 -7.90 1.04 -10.61
CA MET A 53 -6.67 1.26 -11.38
C MET A 53 -5.59 0.19 -11.16
N GLY A 54 -5.72 -0.64 -10.13
CA GLY A 54 -4.76 -1.67 -9.75
C GLY A 54 -3.60 -1.17 -8.87
N LEU A 55 -3.73 0.01 -8.27
CA LEU A 55 -2.66 0.57 -7.41
C LEU A 55 -2.47 -0.22 -6.11
N SER A 56 -3.46 -1.00 -5.68
CA SER A 56 -3.35 -1.91 -4.54
C SER A 56 -2.51 -3.17 -4.78
N LYS A 57 -2.06 -3.40 -6.03
CA LYS A 57 -1.40 -4.65 -6.44
C LYS A 57 -0.35 -4.44 -7.55
N MET A 58 0.38 -3.34 -7.48
CA MET A 58 1.27 -2.90 -8.56
C MET A 58 2.37 -3.92 -8.89
N ASP A 59 3.07 -4.41 -7.89
CA ASP A 59 4.20 -5.35 -8.06
C ASP A 59 3.83 -6.81 -7.81
N VAL A 60 2.61 -7.08 -7.35
CA VAL A 60 2.13 -8.44 -7.11
C VAL A 60 2.21 -9.26 -8.39
N PRO A 61 2.72 -10.52 -8.34
CA PRO A 61 2.82 -11.39 -9.51
C PRO A 61 1.49 -11.65 -10.20
N LEU A 62 1.54 -11.84 -11.52
CA LEU A 62 0.34 -12.10 -12.35
C LEU A 62 -0.42 -13.35 -11.89
N GLU A 63 0.27 -14.38 -11.40
CA GLU A 63 -0.33 -15.62 -10.90
C GLU A 63 -1.28 -15.41 -9.72
N TYR A 64 -1.06 -14.35 -8.94
CA TYR A 64 -1.94 -13.93 -7.85
C TYR A 64 -2.94 -12.84 -8.24
N GLY A 65 -3.00 -12.48 -9.53
CA GLY A 65 -3.90 -11.46 -10.05
C GLY A 65 -3.37 -10.02 -9.91
N GLY A 66 -2.08 -9.86 -9.68
CA GLY A 66 -1.38 -8.58 -9.64
C GLY A 66 -1.09 -7.99 -11.02
N LEU A 67 -0.43 -6.83 -11.05
CA LEU A 67 -0.02 -6.15 -12.29
C LEU A 67 1.42 -6.47 -12.70
N ASN A 68 2.23 -7.00 -11.79
CA ASN A 68 3.64 -7.33 -11.98
C ASN A 68 4.44 -6.17 -12.61
N LEU A 69 4.18 -4.94 -12.14
CA LEU A 69 4.88 -3.76 -12.64
C LEU A 69 6.36 -3.80 -12.25
N SER A 70 7.21 -3.48 -13.19
CA SER A 70 8.63 -3.30 -12.92
C SER A 70 8.87 -2.15 -11.95
N MET A 71 9.99 -2.18 -11.22
CA MET A 71 10.38 -1.10 -10.31
C MET A 71 10.41 0.28 -11.01
N VAL A 72 10.80 0.34 -12.27
CA VAL A 72 10.81 1.60 -13.05
C VAL A 72 9.39 2.14 -13.26
N GLU A 73 8.42 1.28 -13.48
CA GLU A 73 7.02 1.67 -13.63
C GLU A 73 6.42 2.11 -12.29
N GLN A 74 6.75 1.41 -11.21
CA GLN A 74 6.34 1.78 -9.85
C GLN A 74 6.92 3.14 -9.45
N VAL A 75 8.22 3.38 -9.68
CA VAL A 75 8.86 4.68 -9.42
C VAL A 75 8.15 5.81 -10.17
N ALA A 76 7.77 5.59 -11.42
CA ALA A 76 7.04 6.59 -12.20
C ALA A 76 5.64 6.91 -11.62
N ILE A 77 4.98 5.92 -11.00
CA ILE A 77 3.72 6.10 -10.27
C ILE A 77 3.95 6.88 -8.98
N TRP A 78 4.94 6.47 -8.18
CA TRP A 78 5.29 7.13 -6.92
C TRP A 78 5.78 8.56 -7.10
N GLU A 79 6.48 8.86 -8.20
CA GLU A 79 6.89 10.23 -8.55
C GLU A 79 5.67 11.16 -8.72
N GLU A 80 4.61 10.68 -9.36
CA GLU A 80 3.38 11.44 -9.48
C GLU A 80 2.63 11.55 -8.13
N LEU A 81 2.58 10.46 -7.35
CA LEU A 81 1.94 10.46 -6.04
C LEU A 81 2.64 11.40 -5.06
N GLY A 82 3.96 11.55 -5.16
CA GLY A 82 4.74 12.51 -4.38
C GLY A 82 4.39 14.00 -4.60
N ARG A 83 3.43 14.32 -5.46
CA ARG A 83 2.92 15.68 -5.67
C ARG A 83 1.89 16.11 -4.63
N VAL A 84 1.33 15.17 -3.89
CA VAL A 84 0.41 15.45 -2.79
C VAL A 84 1.11 15.31 -1.44
N THR A 85 0.49 15.87 -0.40
CA THR A 85 0.99 15.78 0.97
C THR A 85 0.86 14.37 1.52
N ASN A 86 1.58 14.09 2.62
CA ASN A 86 1.59 12.78 3.25
C ASN A 86 0.19 12.29 3.66
N ALA A 87 -0.71 13.22 4.01
CA ALA A 87 -2.09 12.88 4.38
C ALA A 87 -2.85 12.09 3.30
N LEU A 88 -2.55 12.35 2.03
CA LEU A 88 -3.25 11.75 0.89
C LEU A 88 -2.44 10.67 0.17
N CYS A 89 -1.12 10.57 0.37
CA CYS A 89 -0.32 9.57 -0.34
C CYS A 89 -0.61 8.12 0.11
N TRP A 90 -1.23 7.93 1.26
CA TRP A 90 -1.64 6.63 1.81
C TRP A 90 -3.13 6.31 1.59
N CYS A 91 -3.69 6.81 0.50
CA CYS A 91 -5.14 6.74 0.24
C CYS A 91 -5.67 5.34 -0.12
N PHE A 92 -4.82 4.36 -0.36
CA PHE A 92 -5.23 3.00 -0.72
C PHE A 92 -4.34 1.93 -0.05
N PRO A 93 -4.89 0.73 0.19
CA PRO A 93 -4.11 -0.41 0.67
C PRO A 93 -3.19 -0.90 -0.45
N GLU A 94 -2.03 -1.45 -0.09
CA GLU A 94 -1.05 -1.94 -1.04
C GLU A 94 -0.56 -3.33 -0.65
N ALA A 95 -0.95 -4.34 -1.41
CA ALA A 95 -0.35 -5.65 -1.33
C ALA A 95 0.97 -5.63 -2.12
N GLN A 96 2.04 -6.14 -1.50
CA GLN A 96 3.39 -6.13 -2.08
C GLN A 96 3.86 -7.55 -2.40
N SER A 97 4.66 -7.69 -3.45
CA SER A 97 5.15 -9.00 -3.93
C SER A 97 5.85 -9.82 -2.86
N TRP A 98 6.63 -9.19 -1.97
CA TRP A 98 7.32 -9.88 -0.89
C TRP A 98 6.37 -10.55 0.12
N MET A 99 5.15 -10.04 0.29
CA MET A 99 4.14 -10.65 1.16
C MET A 99 3.68 -11.98 0.58
N PHE A 100 3.45 -12.04 -0.73
CA PHE A 100 3.08 -13.28 -1.43
C PHE A 100 4.24 -14.28 -1.41
N GLU A 101 5.46 -13.81 -1.60
CA GLU A 101 6.65 -14.65 -1.49
C GLU A 101 6.80 -15.27 -0.09
N ALA A 102 6.58 -14.47 0.96
CA ALA A 102 6.64 -14.95 2.33
C ALA A 102 5.52 -15.95 2.68
N CYS A 103 4.38 -15.86 2.00
CA CYS A 103 3.22 -16.74 2.20
C CYS A 103 3.08 -17.82 1.14
N ARG A 104 4.07 -18.03 0.26
CA ARG A 104 4.02 -18.92 -0.91
C ARG A 104 3.43 -20.30 -0.62
N ASP A 105 3.78 -20.90 0.51
CA ASP A 105 3.34 -22.24 0.89
C ASP A 105 2.13 -22.23 1.84
N ASN A 106 1.37 -21.13 1.88
CA ASN A 106 0.25 -20.97 2.79
C ASN A 106 -0.94 -20.32 2.10
N ASP A 107 -1.73 -21.13 1.37
CA ASP A 107 -2.92 -20.68 0.66
C ASP A 107 -3.91 -19.97 1.57
N TYR A 108 -4.02 -20.40 2.83
CA TYR A 108 -4.90 -19.75 3.80
C TYR A 108 -4.52 -18.27 4.02
N GLN A 109 -3.23 -17.96 4.20
CA GLN A 109 -2.76 -16.59 4.38
C GLN A 109 -2.95 -15.76 3.10
N ILE A 110 -2.68 -16.36 1.95
CA ILE A 110 -2.89 -15.70 0.65
C ILE A 110 -4.37 -15.35 0.48
N ASP A 111 -5.26 -16.33 0.65
CA ASP A 111 -6.69 -16.16 0.39
C ASP A 111 -7.39 -15.24 1.40
N HIS A 112 -7.03 -15.34 2.69
CA HIS A 112 -7.73 -14.60 3.74
C HIS A 112 -7.18 -13.19 3.97
N TYR A 113 -5.90 -12.96 3.70
CA TYR A 113 -5.26 -11.67 4.01
C TYR A 113 -4.79 -10.94 2.75
N LEU A 114 -3.98 -11.57 1.91
CA LEU A 114 -3.31 -10.86 0.82
C LEU A 114 -4.29 -10.49 -0.31
N LYS A 115 -5.23 -11.37 -0.65
CA LYS A 115 -6.29 -11.04 -1.63
C LYS A 115 -7.19 -9.91 -1.11
N GLY A 116 -7.49 -9.90 0.18
CA GLY A 116 -8.24 -8.83 0.81
C GLY A 116 -7.55 -7.46 0.73
N LEU A 117 -6.22 -7.41 0.82
CA LEU A 117 -5.45 -6.18 0.58
C LEU A 117 -5.58 -5.72 -0.88
N MET A 118 -5.43 -6.62 -1.85
CA MET A 118 -5.56 -6.27 -3.27
C MET A 118 -6.95 -5.75 -3.63
N GLU A 119 -7.99 -6.28 -2.99
CA GLU A 119 -9.40 -5.93 -3.21
C GLU A 119 -9.84 -4.72 -2.37
N GLY A 120 -9.01 -4.29 -1.41
CA GLY A 120 -9.32 -3.19 -0.50
C GLY A 120 -10.32 -3.51 0.60
N SER A 121 -10.65 -4.80 0.82
CA SER A 121 -11.49 -5.25 1.93
C SER A 121 -10.73 -5.33 3.25
N LEU A 122 -9.40 -5.39 3.20
CA LEU A 122 -8.48 -5.34 4.33
C LEU A 122 -7.48 -4.20 4.18
N ARG A 123 -6.86 -3.84 5.28
CA ARG A 123 -5.74 -2.89 5.34
C ARG A 123 -4.62 -3.49 6.18
N GLU A 124 -3.40 -3.18 5.80
CA GLU A 124 -2.20 -3.47 6.56
C GLU A 124 -1.91 -2.34 7.55
N CYS A 125 -1.13 -2.66 8.56
CA CYS A 125 -0.49 -1.67 9.43
C CYS A 125 0.92 -2.12 9.79
N TYR A 126 1.82 -1.16 9.96
CA TYR A 126 3.17 -1.40 10.43
C TYR A 126 3.26 -1.12 11.93
N ALA A 127 3.33 -2.19 12.74
CA ALA A 127 3.48 -2.10 14.18
C ALA A 127 4.92 -2.49 14.57
N ILE A 128 5.91 -1.67 14.24
CA ILE A 128 7.33 -1.94 14.43
C ILE A 128 7.85 -1.32 15.73
N THR A 129 7.50 -0.06 16.00
CA THR A 129 8.04 0.72 17.12
C THR A 129 7.66 0.14 18.48
N GLU A 130 8.63 0.06 19.38
CA GLU A 130 8.47 -0.32 20.78
C GLU A 130 9.02 0.82 21.66
N ALA A 131 8.67 0.84 22.96
CA ALA A 131 9.09 1.90 23.87
C ALA A 131 10.62 2.09 23.92
N GLU A 132 11.37 1.00 23.83
CA GLU A 132 12.83 0.99 23.90
C GLU A 132 13.53 0.84 22.54
N SER A 133 12.75 0.68 21.45
CA SER A 133 13.30 0.47 20.11
C SER A 133 12.38 0.99 19.02
N GLY A 134 12.95 1.79 18.11
CA GLY A 134 12.33 2.24 16.87
C GLY A 134 12.79 1.45 15.63
N SER A 135 13.61 0.39 15.80
CA SER A 135 14.18 -0.38 14.70
C SER A 135 13.58 -1.78 14.65
N TYR A 136 13.28 -2.27 13.43
CA TYR A 136 12.87 -3.65 13.19
C TYR A 136 13.94 -4.69 13.59
N GLU A 137 15.21 -4.27 13.73
CA GLU A 137 16.32 -5.15 14.12
C GLU A 137 16.36 -5.45 15.63
N THR A 138 15.65 -4.64 16.43
CA THR A 138 15.72 -4.70 17.90
C THR A 138 14.34 -4.89 18.54
N VAL A 139 13.46 -5.61 17.88
CA VAL A 139 12.11 -5.92 18.37
C VAL A 139 12.16 -6.89 19.55
N ASN A 140 11.56 -6.52 20.67
CA ASN A 140 11.45 -7.35 21.89
C ASN A 140 10.13 -8.14 21.95
N THR A 141 9.11 -7.72 21.20
CA THR A 141 7.85 -8.47 21.09
C THR A 141 8.11 -9.88 20.56
N SER A 142 7.66 -10.88 21.27
CA SER A 142 7.87 -12.29 20.96
C SER A 142 6.57 -13.03 20.70
N ALA A 143 6.63 -14.08 19.87
CA ALA A 143 5.53 -15.01 19.64
C ALA A 143 6.02 -16.43 19.94
N THR A 144 5.42 -17.05 20.97
CA THR A 144 5.73 -18.42 21.36
C THR A 144 4.61 -19.35 20.89
N LYS A 145 4.99 -20.43 20.18
CA LYS A 145 4.03 -21.43 19.70
C LYS A 145 3.46 -22.21 20.88
N VAL A 146 2.13 -22.29 20.94
CA VAL A 146 1.37 -23.05 21.94
C VAL A 146 0.34 -23.94 21.26
N PRO A 147 -0.26 -24.95 21.94
CA PRO A 147 -1.35 -25.71 21.37
C PRO A 147 -2.50 -24.82 20.88
N GLY A 148 -2.84 -24.90 19.61
CA GLY A 148 -3.92 -24.12 18.99
C GLY A 148 -3.54 -22.72 18.48
N GLY A 149 -2.26 -22.31 18.56
CA GLY A 149 -1.86 -21.00 18.02
C GLY A 149 -0.53 -20.47 18.55
N TYR A 150 -0.50 -19.18 18.83
CA TYR A 150 0.67 -18.47 19.36
C TYR A 150 0.27 -17.59 20.53
N MET A 151 1.13 -17.52 21.52
CA MET A 151 1.07 -16.54 22.60
C MET A 151 2.01 -15.39 22.26
N ILE A 152 1.45 -14.18 22.11
CA ILE A 152 2.22 -12.97 21.83
C ILE A 152 2.44 -12.22 23.14
N ASN A 153 3.68 -11.79 23.38
CA ASN A 153 4.07 -11.00 24.54
C ASN A 153 4.95 -9.84 24.10
N GLY A 154 4.56 -8.61 24.43
CA GLY A 154 5.25 -7.38 24.07
C GLY A 154 4.32 -6.19 24.05
N GLU A 155 4.90 -5.03 23.69
CA GLU A 155 4.21 -3.75 23.59
C GLU A 155 4.66 -3.04 22.30
N LYS A 156 3.72 -2.40 21.62
CA LYS A 156 3.95 -1.66 20.37
C LYS A 156 3.44 -0.21 20.49
#